data_69d4b01a36d645a49f5253a734031917
#
_entry.id   69d4b01a36d645a49f5253a734031917
#
_cell.length_a   1.000
_cell.length_b   1.000
_cell.length_c   1.000
_cell.angle_alpha   90.00
_cell.angle_beta   90.00
_cell.angle_gamma   90.00
#
_symmetry.space_group_name_H-M   'P 1'
#
loop_
_entity.id
_entity.type
_entity.pdbx_description
1 polymer ?
#
loop_
_entity_poly.entity_id
_entity_poly.type
_entity_poly.pdbx_seq_one_letter_code
_entity_poly.pdbx_strand_id
1 'polypeptide(L)'
;MTRQDSAARSARKGIILAGGSGTRLYPITMGLSKQLLPLYDKPMIYYPLSVLMLAGIREIAIITTPQDADQFRRLLGDGTQWGLAFTYIAQPSPDGLAQAYLLAEDFLAGSPSAMVLGDNIFFGHGLPEVLASADAATTGGTVFGYRVADPERYGVVEFGKDGTVRQIIEKPSKAPSPYAVTGLYFLDGTAPARAAQVTPSERGELEITSLLESYLDDGQLSVELMGRGYAWLDTGTHASLLDAGNFVRTLSDRQGQQIGSPDEISHAQGWIDDDALRARAEMFGKNGYGAYLLGLLNEG
;
A
#
# COMPACT_ATOMS: atom_id res chain seq x y z
N MET A 1 -8.50 16.99 12.86
CA MET A 1 -9.36 15.78 12.64
C MET A 1 -10.21 15.61 13.89
N THR A 2 -11.54 15.63 13.79
CA THR A 2 -12.44 15.32 14.93
C THR A 2 -12.28 13.84 15.28
N ARG A 3 -12.14 13.52 16.58
CA ARG A 3 -12.17 12.11 17.06
C ARG A 3 -13.43 11.45 16.49
N GLN A 4 -13.24 10.55 15.52
CA GLN A 4 -14.31 9.67 15.07
C GLN A 4 -14.59 8.67 16.20
N ASP A 5 -15.86 8.45 16.50
CA ASP A 5 -16.32 7.35 17.36
C ASP A 5 -15.59 6.08 16.95
N SER A 6 -15.13 5.29 17.93
CA SER A 6 -14.28 4.11 17.74
C SER A 6 -14.75 3.30 16.53
N ALA A 7 -14.08 3.52 15.39
CA ALA A 7 -14.38 2.77 14.17
C ALA A 7 -14.28 1.29 14.51
N ALA A 8 -15.31 0.52 14.17
CA ALA A 8 -15.30 -0.93 14.33
C ALA A 8 -14.02 -1.46 13.66
N ARG A 9 -13.25 -2.29 14.39
CA ARG A 9 -12.02 -2.88 13.88
C ARG A 9 -12.32 -3.59 12.56
N SER A 10 -11.60 -3.25 11.48
CA SER A 10 -11.73 -3.95 10.21
C SER A 10 -11.44 -5.45 10.41
N ALA A 11 -12.30 -6.30 9.86
CA ALA A 11 -12.05 -7.75 9.82
C ALA A 11 -11.00 -8.11 8.74
N ARG A 12 -10.61 -7.13 7.92
CA ARG A 12 -9.64 -7.30 6.82
C ARG A 12 -8.22 -7.31 7.36
N LYS A 13 -7.38 -8.16 6.80
CA LYS A 13 -5.95 -8.20 7.09
C LYS A 13 -5.16 -7.49 6.01
N GLY A 14 -4.06 -6.85 6.40
CA GLY A 14 -3.19 -6.12 5.48
C GLY A 14 -2.04 -6.98 4.97
N ILE A 15 -1.61 -6.73 3.73
CA ILE A 15 -0.38 -7.24 3.16
C ILE A 15 0.41 -6.07 2.59
N ILE A 16 1.66 -5.92 3.01
CA ILE A 16 2.62 -5.05 2.33
C ILE A 16 3.61 -5.93 1.59
N LEU A 17 3.59 -5.88 0.26
CA LEU A 17 4.55 -6.61 -0.55
C LEU A 17 5.80 -5.75 -0.74
N ALA A 18 6.83 -6.08 0.01
CA ALA A 18 8.12 -5.40 0.07
C ALA A 18 9.28 -6.29 -0.44
N GLY A 19 8.95 -7.26 -1.27
CA GLY A 19 9.91 -8.11 -1.96
C GLY A 19 10.46 -7.49 -3.24
N GLY A 20 11.27 -8.24 -3.95
CA GLY A 20 11.86 -7.83 -5.22
C GLY A 20 13.28 -7.32 -5.11
N SER A 21 14.04 -7.47 -6.20
CA SER A 21 15.49 -7.20 -6.24
C SER A 21 15.86 -5.72 -6.35
N GLY A 22 14.91 -4.84 -6.65
CA GLY A 22 15.13 -3.39 -6.79
C GLY A 22 16.17 -3.01 -7.87
N THR A 23 16.51 -3.90 -8.80
CA THR A 23 17.62 -3.75 -9.78
C THR A 23 17.54 -2.49 -10.63
N ARG A 24 16.33 -1.98 -10.90
CA ARG A 24 16.11 -0.72 -11.64
C ARG A 24 16.67 0.53 -10.92
N LEU A 25 16.92 0.41 -9.61
CA LEU A 25 17.49 1.47 -8.78
C LEU A 25 18.96 1.24 -8.41
N TYR A 26 19.64 0.29 -9.05
CA TYR A 26 21.08 0.12 -8.86
C TYR A 26 21.84 1.42 -9.23
N PRO A 27 22.90 1.80 -8.47
CA PRO A 27 23.51 1.06 -7.36
C PRO A 27 22.85 1.29 -5.98
N ILE A 28 21.84 2.16 -5.83
CA ILE A 28 21.25 2.55 -4.53
C ILE A 28 20.73 1.34 -3.75
N THR A 29 20.13 0.38 -4.42
CA THR A 29 19.51 -0.81 -3.83
C THR A 29 20.42 -2.03 -3.76
N MET A 30 21.74 -1.88 -3.98
CA MET A 30 22.67 -3.00 -3.85
C MET A 30 22.87 -3.47 -2.42
N GLY A 31 22.70 -2.61 -1.43
CA GLY A 31 22.90 -2.93 -0.01
C GLY A 31 21.67 -2.69 0.87
N LEU A 32 20.54 -2.31 0.27
CA LEU A 32 19.34 -1.95 1.01
C LEU A 32 18.09 -2.25 0.18
N SER A 33 17.07 -2.81 0.81
CA SER A 33 15.76 -2.96 0.17
C SER A 33 15.23 -1.60 -0.29
N LYS A 34 14.60 -1.56 -1.48
CA LYS A 34 14.01 -0.35 -2.05
C LYS A 34 13.05 0.34 -1.07
N GLN A 35 12.22 -0.45 -0.40
CA GLN A 35 11.18 0.04 0.50
C GLN A 35 11.73 0.62 1.81
N LEU A 36 13.02 0.43 2.08
CA LEU A 36 13.74 1.03 3.21
C LEU A 36 14.48 2.32 2.82
N LEU A 37 14.54 2.65 1.53
CA LEU A 37 15.13 3.92 1.08
C LEU A 37 14.37 5.10 1.68
N PRO A 38 15.07 6.19 2.04
CA PRO A 38 14.40 7.41 2.47
C PRO A 38 13.61 8.03 1.32
N LEU A 39 12.37 8.37 1.60
CA LEU A 39 11.56 9.19 0.73
C LEU A 39 11.28 10.51 1.44
N TYR A 40 12.07 11.52 1.14
CA TYR A 40 12.17 12.79 1.85
C TYR A 40 12.63 12.58 3.31
N ASP A 41 11.74 12.52 4.27
CA ASP A 41 12.00 12.51 5.71
C ASP A 41 11.75 11.18 6.41
N LYS A 42 11.17 10.18 5.70
CA LYS A 42 10.77 8.88 6.26
C LYS A 42 11.16 7.72 5.34
N PRO A 43 11.29 6.49 5.88
CA PRO A 43 11.43 5.30 5.04
C PRO A 43 10.21 5.12 4.13
N MET A 44 10.44 4.72 2.89
CA MET A 44 9.40 4.54 1.88
C MET A 44 8.23 3.67 2.36
N ILE A 45 8.50 2.60 3.11
CA ILE A 45 7.46 1.67 3.59
C ILE A 45 6.43 2.33 4.52
N TYR A 46 6.72 3.50 5.10
CA TYR A 46 5.77 4.22 5.97
C TYR A 46 4.54 4.69 5.17
N TYR A 47 4.70 5.00 3.88
CA TYR A 47 3.60 5.47 3.03
C TYR A 47 2.57 4.36 2.75
N PRO A 48 2.92 3.17 2.22
CA PRO A 48 1.96 2.09 2.07
C PRO A 48 1.43 1.57 3.41
N LEU A 49 2.24 1.54 4.48
CA LEU A 49 1.76 1.22 5.82
C LEU A 49 0.64 2.17 6.25
N SER A 50 0.84 3.48 6.03
CA SER A 50 -0.16 4.50 6.35
C SER A 50 -1.47 4.32 5.58
N VAL A 51 -1.44 3.83 4.34
CA VAL A 51 -2.65 3.51 3.56
C VAL A 51 -3.48 2.43 4.26
N LEU A 52 -2.84 1.34 4.68
CA LEU A 52 -3.54 0.27 5.42
C LEU A 52 -4.07 0.75 6.78
N MET A 53 -3.31 1.60 7.47
CA MET A 53 -3.75 2.20 8.73
C MET A 53 -4.95 3.13 8.55
N LEU A 54 -4.96 3.95 7.49
CA LEU A 54 -6.11 4.80 7.15
C LEU A 54 -7.36 3.98 6.81
N ALA A 55 -7.20 2.77 6.28
CA ALA A 55 -8.29 1.81 6.07
C ALA A 55 -8.72 1.10 7.38
N GLY A 56 -8.15 1.42 8.53
CA GLY A 56 -8.50 0.81 9.82
C GLY A 56 -7.89 -0.58 10.05
N ILE A 57 -6.96 -1.03 9.20
CA ILE A 57 -6.37 -2.37 9.24
C ILE A 57 -5.22 -2.41 10.24
N ARG A 58 -5.25 -3.37 11.16
CA ARG A 58 -4.29 -3.47 12.26
C ARG A 58 -3.42 -4.73 12.25
N GLU A 59 -3.87 -5.80 11.62
CA GLU A 59 -3.08 -7.03 11.43
C GLU A 59 -2.47 -7.02 10.03
N ILE A 60 -1.14 -6.95 9.93
CA ILE A 60 -0.46 -6.69 8.65
C ILE A 60 0.70 -7.67 8.46
N ALA A 61 0.70 -8.39 7.34
CA ALA A 61 1.84 -9.17 6.88
C ALA A 61 2.81 -8.29 6.09
N ILE A 62 4.08 -8.33 6.46
CA ILE A 62 5.19 -7.71 5.71
C ILE A 62 5.88 -8.83 4.95
N ILE A 63 5.68 -8.87 3.64
CA ILE A 63 6.31 -9.88 2.76
C ILE A 63 7.58 -9.27 2.19
N THR A 64 8.73 -9.86 2.51
CA THR A 64 10.04 -9.35 2.12
C THR A 64 10.98 -10.47 1.74
N THR A 65 12.10 -10.13 1.09
CA THR A 65 13.16 -11.13 0.83
C THR A 65 13.75 -11.65 2.14
N PRO A 66 14.24 -12.89 2.19
CA PRO A 66 14.91 -13.41 3.38
C PRO A 66 16.08 -12.54 3.84
N GLN A 67 16.80 -11.93 2.88
CA GLN A 67 17.99 -11.11 3.13
C GLN A 67 17.66 -9.79 3.83
N ASP A 68 16.49 -9.20 3.52
CA ASP A 68 16.08 -7.89 4.03
C ASP A 68 15.23 -7.97 5.30
N ALA A 69 14.73 -9.16 5.66
CA ALA A 69 13.77 -9.36 6.74
C ALA A 69 14.20 -8.72 8.08
N ASP A 70 15.48 -8.86 8.44
CA ASP A 70 15.99 -8.29 9.70
C ASP A 70 16.06 -6.77 9.69
N GLN A 71 16.25 -6.15 8.53
CA GLN A 71 16.22 -4.68 8.40
C GLN A 71 14.79 -4.16 8.61
N PHE A 72 13.79 -4.83 8.04
CA PHE A 72 12.38 -4.50 8.26
C PHE A 72 11.98 -4.69 9.72
N ARG A 73 12.36 -5.81 10.36
CA ARG A 73 12.09 -6.05 11.78
C ARG A 73 12.73 -4.98 12.68
N ARG A 74 13.95 -4.55 12.36
CA ARG A 74 14.65 -3.48 13.11
C ARG A 74 13.93 -2.15 12.97
N LEU A 75 13.39 -1.82 11.80
CA LEU A 75 12.69 -0.56 11.54
C LEU A 75 11.29 -0.54 12.14
N LEU A 76 10.51 -1.60 11.89
CA LEU A 76 9.07 -1.63 12.16
C LEU A 76 8.70 -2.32 13.47
N GLY A 77 9.63 -3.10 14.07
CA GLY A 77 9.35 -3.88 15.29
C GLY A 77 8.25 -4.92 15.07
N ASP A 78 7.41 -5.10 16.06
CA ASP A 78 6.22 -5.95 16.02
C ASP A 78 4.92 -5.17 15.73
N GLY A 79 5.01 -3.84 15.63
CA GLY A 79 3.87 -2.94 15.35
C GLY A 79 3.18 -2.39 16.59
N THR A 80 3.46 -2.91 17.78
CA THR A 80 2.76 -2.53 19.03
C THR A 80 2.88 -1.05 19.36
N GLN A 81 3.98 -0.40 18.95
CA GLN A 81 4.19 1.05 19.11
C GLN A 81 3.15 1.91 18.38
N TRP A 82 2.42 1.34 17.45
CA TRP A 82 1.32 1.98 16.70
C TRP A 82 -0.03 1.30 16.94
N GLY A 83 -0.10 0.36 17.89
CA GLY A 83 -1.29 -0.45 18.12
C GLY A 83 -1.59 -1.43 16.98
N LEU A 84 -0.58 -1.82 16.21
CA LEU A 84 -0.63 -2.80 15.12
C LEU A 84 -0.05 -4.14 15.55
N ALA A 85 -0.22 -5.16 14.71
CA ALA A 85 0.42 -6.47 14.83
C ALA A 85 1.04 -6.85 13.49
N PHE A 86 2.37 -7.00 13.43
CA PHE A 86 3.08 -7.39 12.21
C PHE A 86 3.44 -8.88 12.21
N THR A 87 3.20 -9.51 11.07
CA THR A 87 3.71 -10.84 10.74
C THR A 87 4.69 -10.70 9.58
N TYR A 88 5.91 -11.22 9.74
CA TYR A 88 6.94 -11.15 8.69
C TYR A 88 6.98 -12.46 7.93
N ILE A 89 6.79 -12.39 6.61
CA ILE A 89 6.74 -13.53 5.70
C ILE A 89 7.88 -13.41 4.71
N ALA A 90 8.65 -14.49 4.55
CA ALA A 90 9.73 -14.52 3.58
C ALA A 90 9.21 -14.86 2.18
N GLN A 91 9.56 -14.04 1.18
CA GLN A 91 9.39 -14.32 -0.23
C GLN A 91 10.74 -14.84 -0.79
N PRO A 92 10.90 -16.14 -1.04
CA PRO A 92 12.19 -16.71 -1.43
C PRO A 92 12.61 -16.31 -2.85
N SER A 93 11.65 -16.09 -3.74
CA SER A 93 11.84 -15.63 -5.12
C SER A 93 10.73 -14.68 -5.54
N PRO A 94 11.01 -13.68 -6.40
CA PRO A 94 10.01 -12.70 -6.83
C PRO A 94 9.18 -13.24 -8.01
N ASP A 95 8.36 -14.25 -7.77
CA ASP A 95 7.62 -14.98 -8.80
C ASP A 95 6.30 -14.31 -9.21
N GLY A 96 6.16 -13.03 -8.92
CA GLY A 96 4.98 -12.21 -9.28
C GLY A 96 4.16 -11.73 -8.09
N LEU A 97 3.24 -10.79 -8.35
CA LEU A 97 2.47 -10.13 -7.27
C LEU A 97 1.40 -11.06 -6.68
N ALA A 98 0.79 -11.95 -7.46
CA ALA A 98 -0.21 -12.89 -6.96
C ALA A 98 0.39 -13.93 -5.99
N GLN A 99 1.70 -14.19 -6.06
CA GLN A 99 2.41 -15.06 -5.10
C GLN A 99 2.24 -14.58 -3.65
N ALA A 100 2.07 -13.26 -3.44
CA ALA A 100 1.87 -12.71 -2.09
C ALA A 100 0.67 -13.34 -1.37
N TYR A 101 -0.40 -13.67 -2.09
CA TYR A 101 -1.59 -14.30 -1.51
C TYR A 101 -1.32 -15.77 -1.14
N LEU A 102 -0.50 -16.49 -1.91
CA LEU A 102 -0.09 -17.85 -1.59
C LEU A 102 0.76 -17.88 -0.33
N LEU A 103 1.73 -16.97 -0.23
CA LEU A 103 2.61 -16.86 0.92
C LEU A 103 1.87 -16.42 2.20
N ALA A 104 0.82 -15.61 2.05
CA ALA A 104 0.05 -15.09 3.15
C ALA A 104 -1.18 -15.96 3.50
N GLU A 105 -1.42 -17.11 2.88
CA GLU A 105 -2.63 -17.92 3.07
C GLU A 105 -2.89 -18.26 4.53
N ASP A 106 -1.90 -18.77 5.24
CA ASP A 106 -2.00 -19.12 6.67
C ASP A 106 -2.27 -17.88 7.53
N PHE A 107 -1.61 -16.75 7.22
CA PHE A 107 -1.85 -15.48 7.91
C PHE A 107 -3.26 -14.98 7.67
N LEU A 108 -3.75 -15.02 6.46
CA LEU A 108 -5.10 -14.58 6.08
C LEU A 108 -6.17 -15.45 6.72
N ALA A 109 -5.98 -16.77 6.75
CA ALA A 109 -6.91 -17.73 7.36
C ALA A 109 -8.37 -17.51 6.92
N GLY A 110 -8.60 -17.27 5.62
CA GLY A 110 -9.90 -17.01 5.02
C GLY A 110 -10.47 -15.59 5.24
N SER A 111 -9.73 -14.69 5.91
CA SER A 111 -10.15 -13.30 6.06
C SER A 111 -10.02 -12.53 4.74
N PRO A 112 -10.87 -11.53 4.47
CA PRO A 112 -10.63 -10.59 3.40
C PRO A 112 -9.32 -9.83 3.65
N SER A 113 -8.70 -9.32 2.57
CA SER A 113 -7.39 -8.70 2.62
C SER A 113 -7.34 -7.37 1.89
N ALA A 114 -6.43 -6.48 2.32
CA ALA A 114 -5.97 -5.36 1.52
C ALA A 114 -4.47 -5.51 1.29
N MET A 115 -4.05 -5.66 0.05
CA MET A 115 -2.63 -5.69 -0.33
C MET A 115 -2.23 -4.35 -0.92
N VAL A 116 -1.09 -3.83 -0.46
CA VAL A 116 -0.45 -2.65 -1.03
C VAL A 116 0.99 -2.96 -1.40
N LEU A 117 1.42 -2.45 -2.55
CA LEU A 117 2.82 -2.56 -2.95
C LEU A 117 3.67 -1.61 -2.13
N GLY A 118 4.78 -2.12 -1.59
CA GLY A 118 5.63 -1.43 -0.62
C GLY A 118 6.37 -0.19 -1.15
N ASP A 119 6.23 0.10 -2.44
CA ASP A 119 6.83 1.22 -3.13
C ASP A 119 5.81 2.21 -3.71
N ASN A 120 4.54 2.05 -3.36
CA ASN A 120 3.45 2.89 -3.82
C ASN A 120 3.07 3.94 -2.78
N ILE A 121 2.85 5.15 -3.25
CA ILE A 121 2.42 6.29 -2.45
C ILE A 121 1.06 6.73 -2.94
N PHE A 122 0.13 6.88 -2.00
CA PHE A 122 -1.21 7.40 -2.26
C PHE A 122 -1.43 8.65 -1.42
N PHE A 123 -1.93 9.68 -2.05
CA PHE A 123 -2.32 10.92 -1.37
C PHE A 123 -3.53 11.54 -2.08
N GLY A 124 -4.43 12.13 -1.32
CA GLY A 124 -5.56 12.87 -1.87
C GLY A 124 -6.62 13.15 -0.83
N HIS A 125 -7.39 14.21 -1.07
CA HIS A 125 -8.56 14.52 -0.27
C HIS A 125 -9.61 13.40 -0.43
N GLY A 126 -10.17 12.93 0.67
CA GLY A 126 -11.16 11.84 0.65
C GLY A 126 -10.55 10.43 0.53
N LEU A 127 -9.20 10.28 0.64
CA LEU A 127 -8.58 8.95 0.62
C LEU A 127 -9.14 8.03 1.72
N PRO A 128 -9.30 8.46 2.99
CA PRO A 128 -9.87 7.61 4.04
C PRO A 128 -11.28 7.11 3.70
N GLU A 129 -12.13 7.95 3.10
CA GLU A 129 -13.50 7.61 2.73
C GLU A 129 -13.54 6.56 1.60
N VAL A 130 -12.68 6.69 0.61
CA VAL A 130 -12.53 5.73 -0.49
C VAL A 130 -12.02 4.38 0.04
N LEU A 131 -11.04 4.40 0.95
CA LEU A 131 -10.53 3.19 1.59
C LEU A 131 -11.60 2.51 2.46
N ALA A 132 -12.37 3.28 3.22
CA ALA A 132 -13.47 2.76 4.03
C ALA A 132 -14.57 2.12 3.18
N SER A 133 -14.89 2.72 2.03
CA SER A 133 -15.83 2.14 1.05
C SER A 133 -15.34 0.80 0.54
N ALA A 134 -14.06 0.70 0.16
CA ALA A 134 -13.45 -0.56 -0.29
C ALA A 134 -13.37 -1.61 0.83
N ASP A 135 -13.11 -1.20 2.08
CA ASP A 135 -13.07 -2.09 3.24
C ASP A 135 -14.44 -2.69 3.55
N ALA A 136 -15.51 -1.93 3.37
CA ALA A 136 -16.89 -2.38 3.58
C ALA A 136 -17.32 -3.47 2.60
N ALA A 137 -16.70 -3.57 1.43
CA ALA A 137 -16.96 -4.63 0.44
C ALA A 137 -16.20 -5.91 0.84
N THR A 138 -16.87 -6.82 1.55
CA THR A 138 -16.26 -8.06 2.08
C THR A 138 -16.29 -9.24 1.10
N THR A 139 -16.97 -9.11 -0.03
CA THR A 139 -17.06 -10.12 -1.10
C THR A 139 -16.55 -9.54 -2.41
N GLY A 140 -15.90 -10.38 -3.21
CA GLY A 140 -15.29 -9.96 -4.47
C GLY A 140 -14.00 -9.16 -4.30
N GLY A 141 -13.66 -8.38 -5.31
CA GLY A 141 -12.47 -7.55 -5.36
C GLY A 141 -12.78 -6.10 -5.70
N THR A 142 -12.05 -5.17 -5.06
CA THR A 142 -12.02 -3.75 -5.41
C THR A 142 -10.58 -3.35 -5.69
N VAL A 143 -10.35 -2.73 -6.84
CA VAL A 143 -9.06 -2.16 -7.24
C VAL A 143 -9.24 -0.69 -7.62
N PHE A 144 -8.13 0.03 -7.68
CA PHE A 144 -8.15 1.48 -7.92
C PHE A 144 -7.51 1.78 -9.27
N GLY A 145 -8.30 2.43 -10.14
CA GLY A 145 -7.86 2.90 -11.44
C GLY A 145 -7.37 4.35 -11.35
N TYR A 146 -6.17 4.61 -11.82
CA TYR A 146 -5.59 5.96 -11.86
C TYR A 146 -5.18 6.33 -13.27
N ARG A 147 -5.51 7.56 -13.69
CA ARG A 147 -5.17 8.04 -15.02
C ARG A 147 -3.70 8.44 -15.09
N VAL A 148 -2.97 7.80 -16.00
CA VAL A 148 -1.54 8.03 -16.26
C VAL A 148 -1.29 8.44 -17.72
N ALA A 149 -0.11 8.98 -17.98
CA ALA A 149 0.32 9.37 -19.33
C ALA A 149 0.96 8.20 -20.10
N ASP A 150 1.46 7.20 -19.39
CA ASP A 150 2.23 6.04 -19.90
C ASP A 150 1.64 4.71 -19.40
N PRO A 151 0.35 4.42 -19.72
CA PRO A 151 -0.39 3.27 -19.17
C PRO A 151 0.24 1.91 -19.54
N GLU A 152 1.01 1.82 -20.61
CA GLU A 152 1.66 0.58 -21.07
C GLU A 152 2.65 -0.01 -20.05
N ARG A 153 3.02 0.75 -19.05
CA ARG A 153 3.92 0.29 -17.96
C ARG A 153 3.21 -0.55 -16.91
N TYR A 154 1.89 -0.57 -16.89
CA TYR A 154 1.05 -1.09 -15.80
C TYR A 154 0.00 -2.09 -16.31
N GLY A 155 -0.70 -2.74 -15.40
CA GLY A 155 -1.98 -3.33 -15.70
C GLY A 155 -2.99 -2.25 -16.09
N VAL A 156 -3.68 -2.39 -17.20
CA VAL A 156 -4.58 -1.36 -17.75
C VAL A 156 -6.00 -1.86 -17.78
N VAL A 157 -6.93 -1.05 -17.28
CA VAL A 157 -8.37 -1.36 -17.31
C VAL A 157 -8.96 -0.97 -18.66
N GLU A 158 -9.66 -1.90 -19.31
CA GLU A 158 -10.52 -1.62 -20.45
C GLU A 158 -11.97 -1.47 -20.00
N PHE A 159 -12.59 -0.35 -20.37
CA PHE A 159 -13.99 -0.08 -20.06
C PHE A 159 -14.90 -0.28 -21.29
N GLY A 160 -16.08 -0.81 -21.06
CA GLY A 160 -17.17 -0.81 -22.02
C GLY A 160 -17.73 0.60 -22.23
N LYS A 161 -18.58 0.75 -23.27
CA LYS A 161 -19.29 2.01 -23.56
C LYS A 161 -20.25 2.42 -22.44
N ASP A 162 -20.67 1.47 -21.65
CA ASP A 162 -21.55 1.60 -20.48
C ASP A 162 -20.80 1.87 -19.18
N GLY A 163 -19.45 1.95 -19.25
CA GLY A 163 -18.58 2.16 -18.08
C GLY A 163 -18.25 0.88 -17.31
N THR A 164 -18.75 -0.29 -17.72
CA THR A 164 -18.38 -1.56 -17.09
C THR A 164 -16.94 -1.94 -17.42
N VAL A 165 -16.27 -2.61 -16.47
CA VAL A 165 -14.94 -3.18 -16.71
C VAL A 165 -15.09 -4.38 -17.62
N ARG A 166 -14.34 -4.41 -18.73
CA ARG A 166 -14.33 -5.52 -19.69
C ARG A 166 -13.15 -6.43 -19.53
N GLN A 167 -12.00 -5.85 -19.29
CA GLN A 167 -10.73 -6.56 -19.22
C GLN A 167 -9.70 -5.76 -18.42
N ILE A 168 -8.73 -6.47 -17.84
CA ILE A 168 -7.51 -5.89 -17.29
C ILE A 168 -6.33 -6.53 -18.03
N ILE A 169 -5.50 -5.73 -18.68
CA ILE A 169 -4.42 -6.22 -19.52
C ILE A 169 -3.07 -5.82 -18.89
N GLU A 170 -2.24 -6.81 -18.61
CA GLU A 170 -0.90 -6.58 -18.06
C GLU A 170 0.03 -6.00 -19.13
N LYS A 171 0.56 -4.81 -18.88
CA LYS A 171 1.56 -4.12 -19.71
C LYS A 171 1.34 -4.25 -21.21
N PRO A 172 0.17 -3.82 -21.72
CA PRO A 172 -0.17 -3.99 -23.12
C PRO A 172 0.78 -3.18 -24.01
N SER A 173 1.12 -3.70 -25.19
CA SER A 173 1.94 -2.95 -26.17
C SER A 173 1.21 -1.71 -26.69
N LYS A 174 -0.10 -1.68 -26.61
CA LYS A 174 -0.99 -0.55 -26.90
C LYS A 174 -2.11 -0.55 -25.86
N ALA A 175 -2.13 0.46 -25.03
CA ALA A 175 -3.10 0.57 -23.95
C ALA A 175 -4.51 0.89 -24.50
N PRO A 176 -5.56 0.13 -24.07
CA PRO A 176 -6.94 0.39 -24.50
C PRO A 176 -7.55 1.62 -23.80
N SER A 177 -6.97 2.05 -22.70
CA SER A 177 -7.41 3.22 -21.92
C SER A 177 -6.23 3.88 -21.21
N PRO A 178 -6.38 5.11 -20.68
CA PRO A 178 -5.36 5.76 -19.88
C PRO A 178 -5.36 5.35 -18.39
N TYR A 179 -6.17 4.36 -17.99
CA TYR A 179 -6.36 3.99 -16.59
C TYR A 179 -5.52 2.78 -16.20
N ALA A 180 -4.46 3.03 -15.45
CA ALA A 180 -3.64 2.00 -14.82
C ALA A 180 -4.31 1.48 -13.54
N VAL A 181 -4.21 0.17 -13.29
CA VAL A 181 -4.48 -0.42 -11.97
C VAL A 181 -3.35 -0.05 -11.04
N THR A 182 -3.67 0.58 -9.92
CA THR A 182 -2.68 0.95 -8.92
C THR A 182 -2.21 -0.26 -8.11
N GLY A 183 -1.16 -0.09 -7.30
CA GLY A 183 -0.68 -1.14 -6.42
C GLY A 183 -1.45 -1.27 -5.10
N LEU A 184 -2.79 -1.18 -5.14
CA LEU A 184 -3.66 -1.33 -3.98
C LEU A 184 -4.87 -2.21 -4.34
N TYR A 185 -5.06 -3.30 -3.61
CA TYR A 185 -6.01 -4.36 -3.94
C TYR A 185 -6.78 -4.76 -2.68
N PHE A 186 -8.10 -4.62 -2.69
CA PHE A 186 -9.00 -5.11 -1.65
C PHE A 186 -9.70 -6.36 -2.18
N LEU A 187 -9.37 -7.53 -1.65
CA LEU A 187 -9.90 -8.81 -2.12
C LEU A 187 -10.55 -9.56 -0.95
N ASP A 188 -11.53 -10.40 -1.27
CA ASP A 188 -12.19 -11.26 -0.29
C ASP A 188 -11.32 -12.45 0.14
N GLY A 189 -11.84 -13.27 1.04
CA GLY A 189 -11.12 -14.44 1.58
C GLY A 189 -10.82 -15.54 0.57
N THR A 190 -11.32 -15.46 -0.68
CA THR A 190 -11.03 -16.43 -1.74
C THR A 190 -9.73 -16.14 -2.49
N ALA A 191 -9.10 -14.99 -2.24
CA ALA A 191 -7.91 -14.55 -2.98
C ALA A 191 -6.76 -15.57 -2.99
N PRO A 192 -6.39 -16.28 -1.90
CA PRO A 192 -5.36 -17.31 -1.96
C PRO A 192 -5.75 -18.48 -2.87
N ALA A 193 -6.97 -18.98 -2.77
CA ALA A 193 -7.45 -20.09 -3.61
C ALA A 193 -7.50 -19.72 -5.09
N ARG A 194 -7.87 -18.47 -5.42
CA ARG A 194 -7.82 -17.95 -6.80
C ARG A 194 -6.37 -17.78 -7.26
N ALA A 195 -5.48 -17.25 -6.42
CA ALA A 195 -4.05 -17.11 -6.72
C ALA A 195 -3.39 -18.47 -7.05
N ALA A 196 -3.84 -19.55 -6.39
CA ALA A 196 -3.36 -20.91 -6.66
C ALA A 196 -3.76 -21.43 -8.06
N GLN A 197 -4.74 -20.81 -8.73
CA GLN A 197 -5.13 -21.15 -10.09
C GLN A 197 -4.41 -20.31 -11.17
N VAL A 198 -3.70 -19.26 -10.75
CA VAL A 198 -2.95 -18.40 -11.67
C VAL A 198 -1.78 -19.19 -12.27
N THR A 199 -1.68 -19.18 -13.58
CA THR A 199 -0.53 -19.77 -14.30
C THR A 199 0.51 -18.67 -14.57
N PRO A 200 1.82 -18.99 -14.51
CA PRO A 200 2.85 -18.03 -14.83
C PRO A 200 2.69 -17.46 -16.25
N SER A 201 2.89 -16.17 -16.40
CA SER A 201 2.89 -15.49 -17.69
C SER A 201 4.11 -15.87 -18.53
N GLU A 202 4.22 -15.35 -19.76
CA GLU A 202 5.42 -15.50 -20.60
C GLU A 202 6.70 -14.97 -19.91
N ARG A 203 6.54 -14.08 -18.91
CA ARG A 203 7.63 -13.56 -18.08
C ARG A 203 8.01 -14.49 -16.93
N GLY A 204 7.29 -15.58 -16.72
CA GLY A 204 7.44 -16.49 -15.61
C GLY A 204 6.85 -15.97 -14.29
N GLU A 205 6.03 -14.92 -14.32
CA GLU A 205 5.45 -14.28 -13.14
C GLU A 205 3.98 -14.69 -12.93
N LEU A 206 3.56 -14.90 -11.69
CA LEU A 206 2.17 -15.00 -11.28
C LEU A 206 1.58 -13.59 -11.22
N GLU A 207 0.97 -13.17 -12.33
CA GLU A 207 0.50 -11.80 -12.49
C GLU A 207 -0.71 -11.51 -11.61
N ILE A 208 -0.72 -10.33 -11.01
CA ILE A 208 -1.88 -9.88 -10.24
C ILE A 208 -3.08 -9.66 -11.17
N THR A 209 -2.85 -9.23 -12.40
CA THR A 209 -3.90 -9.03 -13.41
C THR A 209 -4.64 -10.32 -13.71
N SER A 210 -3.96 -11.46 -13.80
CA SER A 210 -4.62 -12.76 -13.98
C SER A 210 -5.46 -13.18 -12.77
N LEU A 211 -5.01 -12.85 -11.55
CA LEU A 211 -5.85 -13.02 -10.37
C LEU A 211 -7.10 -12.13 -10.44
N LEU A 212 -6.97 -10.87 -10.83
CA LEU A 212 -8.09 -9.94 -10.95
C LEU A 212 -9.06 -10.34 -12.06
N GLU A 213 -8.57 -10.88 -13.18
CA GLU A 213 -9.41 -11.44 -14.25
C GLU A 213 -10.33 -12.54 -13.73
N SER A 214 -9.88 -13.41 -12.81
CA SER A 214 -10.73 -14.43 -12.22
C SER A 214 -11.92 -13.85 -11.42
N TYR A 215 -11.74 -12.69 -10.79
CA TYR A 215 -12.85 -11.95 -10.16
C TYR A 215 -13.75 -11.27 -11.19
N LEU A 216 -13.17 -10.77 -12.27
CA LEU A 216 -13.93 -10.13 -13.36
C LEU A 216 -14.82 -11.12 -14.08
N ASP A 217 -14.31 -12.32 -14.40
CA ASP A 217 -15.04 -13.41 -15.05
C ASP A 217 -16.26 -13.86 -14.23
N ASP A 218 -16.15 -13.81 -12.90
CA ASP A 218 -17.26 -14.10 -11.98
C ASP A 218 -18.20 -12.89 -11.76
N GLY A 219 -17.93 -11.74 -12.38
CA GLY A 219 -18.68 -10.50 -12.17
C GLY A 219 -18.50 -9.89 -10.76
N GLN A 220 -17.39 -10.20 -10.11
CA GLN A 220 -17.10 -9.81 -8.73
C GLN A 220 -15.96 -8.79 -8.60
N LEU A 221 -15.54 -8.14 -9.67
CA LEU A 221 -14.50 -7.11 -9.64
C LEU A 221 -15.10 -5.72 -9.79
N SER A 222 -14.77 -4.83 -8.87
CA SER A 222 -15.07 -3.40 -8.92
C SER A 222 -13.80 -2.59 -9.16
N VAL A 223 -13.89 -1.53 -9.94
CA VAL A 223 -12.79 -0.58 -10.16
C VAL A 223 -13.23 0.80 -9.71
N GLU A 224 -12.60 1.31 -8.65
CA GLU A 224 -12.78 2.67 -8.16
C GLU A 224 -11.82 3.62 -8.88
N LEU A 225 -12.35 4.64 -9.57
CA LEU A 225 -11.52 5.60 -10.28
C LEU A 225 -11.06 6.72 -9.36
N MET A 226 -9.76 6.81 -9.14
CA MET A 226 -9.14 7.92 -8.45
C MET A 226 -9.13 9.14 -9.36
N GLY A 227 -9.96 10.12 -9.02
CA GLY A 227 -10.16 11.34 -9.81
C GLY A 227 -9.05 12.38 -9.64
N ARG A 228 -9.31 13.60 -10.12
CA ARG A 228 -8.41 14.74 -9.91
C ARG A 228 -8.33 15.07 -8.42
N GLY A 229 -7.14 15.41 -7.95
CA GLY A 229 -6.90 15.66 -6.53
C GLY A 229 -6.29 14.47 -5.79
N TYR A 230 -6.23 13.31 -6.42
CA TYR A 230 -5.40 12.19 -5.96
C TYR A 230 -4.04 12.21 -6.64
N ALA A 231 -3.03 11.77 -5.91
CA ALA A 231 -1.71 11.42 -6.44
C ALA A 231 -1.45 9.96 -6.13
N TRP A 232 -1.10 9.21 -7.16
CA TRP A 232 -0.52 7.89 -7.05
C TRP A 232 0.85 7.93 -7.71
N LEU A 233 1.88 7.53 -6.96
CA LEU A 233 3.26 7.55 -7.39
C LEU A 233 3.86 6.16 -7.19
N ASP A 234 4.44 5.60 -8.25
CA ASP A 234 5.35 4.48 -8.16
C ASP A 234 6.78 5.02 -8.04
N THR A 235 7.61 4.39 -7.25
CA THR A 235 9.01 4.82 -7.08
C THR A 235 9.96 3.87 -7.80
N GLY A 236 9.55 3.38 -8.99
CA GLY A 236 10.22 2.32 -9.74
C GLY A 236 11.51 2.72 -10.42
N THR A 237 11.81 4.01 -10.60
CA THR A 237 12.99 4.55 -11.25
C THR A 237 13.62 5.65 -10.42
N HIS A 238 14.88 6.03 -10.72
CA HIS A 238 15.55 7.15 -10.03
C HIS A 238 14.77 8.46 -10.18
N ALA A 239 14.20 8.72 -11.37
CA ALA A 239 13.39 9.91 -11.60
C ALA A 239 12.11 9.89 -10.77
N SER A 240 11.33 8.80 -10.82
CA SER A 240 10.08 8.70 -10.06
C SER A 240 10.30 8.70 -8.53
N LEU A 241 11.43 8.16 -8.06
CA LEU A 241 11.82 8.26 -6.64
C LEU A 241 12.09 9.71 -6.22
N LEU A 242 12.80 10.47 -7.05
CA LEU A 242 13.09 11.88 -6.81
C LEU A 242 11.80 12.72 -6.86
N ASP A 243 10.95 12.49 -7.86
CA ASP A 243 9.68 13.20 -8.03
C ASP A 243 8.75 12.95 -6.82
N ALA A 244 8.68 11.71 -6.35
CA ALA A 244 7.91 11.36 -5.16
C ALA A 244 8.44 12.06 -3.89
N GLY A 245 9.76 12.12 -3.72
CA GLY A 245 10.37 12.86 -2.61
C GLY A 245 10.09 14.37 -2.67
N ASN A 246 10.15 14.97 -3.86
CA ASN A 246 9.82 16.39 -4.09
C ASN A 246 8.32 16.66 -3.83
N PHE A 247 7.44 15.76 -4.25
CA PHE A 247 6.00 15.85 -4.00
C PHE A 247 5.71 15.86 -2.49
N VAL A 248 6.24 14.88 -1.74
CA VAL A 248 6.06 14.78 -0.28
C VAL A 248 6.59 16.05 0.40
N ARG A 249 7.83 16.47 0.07
CA ARG A 249 8.44 17.69 0.62
C ARG A 249 7.56 18.92 0.39
N THR A 250 7.11 19.12 -0.85
CA THR A 250 6.34 20.31 -1.22
C THR A 250 5.05 20.40 -0.43
N LEU A 251 4.33 19.27 -0.27
CA LEU A 251 3.09 19.25 0.49
C LEU A 251 3.34 19.45 1.99
N SER A 252 4.33 18.76 2.56
CA SER A 252 4.68 18.91 3.99
C SER A 252 5.09 20.36 4.32
N ASP A 253 5.94 20.97 3.48
CA ASP A 253 6.40 22.35 3.67
C ASP A 253 5.25 23.37 3.53
N ARG A 254 4.27 23.10 2.66
CA ARG A 254 3.17 24.05 2.39
C ARG A 254 1.99 23.90 3.36
N GLN A 255 1.69 22.68 3.77
CA GLN A 255 0.52 22.39 4.61
C GLN A 255 0.87 22.28 6.10
N GLY A 256 2.17 22.14 6.43
CA GLY A 256 2.60 21.88 7.80
C GLY A 256 2.17 20.50 8.32
N GLN A 257 1.75 19.60 7.42
CA GLN A 257 1.26 18.27 7.75
C GLN A 257 2.18 17.20 7.18
N GLN A 258 2.25 16.07 7.86
CA GLN A 258 3.03 14.94 7.40
C GLN A 258 2.21 14.04 6.46
N ILE A 259 2.83 13.57 5.38
CA ILE A 259 2.27 12.50 4.56
C ILE A 259 2.87 11.18 5.03
N GLY A 260 2.03 10.17 5.24
CA GLY A 260 2.50 8.85 5.61
C GLY A 260 3.15 8.81 7.00
N SER A 261 2.47 9.36 8.02
CA SER A 261 2.91 9.33 9.41
C SER A 261 2.15 8.25 10.20
N PRO A 262 2.74 7.06 10.44
CA PRO A 262 2.08 6.02 11.23
C PRO A 262 1.77 6.46 12.66
N ASP A 263 2.64 7.29 13.26
CA ASP A 263 2.46 7.80 14.62
C ASP A 263 1.24 8.72 14.73
N GLU A 264 1.07 9.65 13.78
CA GLU A 264 -0.10 10.53 13.71
C GLU A 264 -1.39 9.73 13.47
N ILE A 265 -1.38 8.80 12.48
CA ILE A 265 -2.56 8.03 12.12
C ILE A 265 -3.01 7.15 13.30
N SER A 266 -2.08 6.47 13.97
CA SER A 266 -2.41 5.63 15.14
C SER A 266 -3.00 6.44 16.29
N HIS A 267 -2.51 7.64 16.53
CA HIS A 267 -3.06 8.56 17.53
C HIS A 267 -4.46 9.08 17.12
N ALA A 268 -4.61 9.54 15.88
CA ALA A 268 -5.89 10.01 15.36
C ALA A 268 -6.98 8.94 15.36
N GLN A 269 -6.59 7.67 15.14
CA GLN A 269 -7.48 6.49 15.22
C GLN A 269 -7.75 6.04 16.68
N GLY A 270 -7.09 6.66 17.68
CA GLY A 270 -7.21 6.26 19.07
C GLY A 270 -6.58 4.90 19.40
N TRP A 271 -5.64 4.43 18.59
CA TRP A 271 -4.92 3.18 18.82
C TRP A 271 -3.78 3.33 19.81
N ILE A 272 -3.23 4.55 19.92
CA ILE A 272 -2.31 4.98 20.96
C ILE A 272 -2.84 6.27 21.59
N ASP A 273 -2.50 6.49 22.85
CA ASP A 273 -2.85 7.69 23.61
C ASP A 273 -1.79 8.81 23.50
N ASP A 274 -2.08 9.94 24.13
CA ASP A 274 -1.19 11.11 24.15
C ASP A 274 0.18 10.81 24.77
N ASP A 275 0.23 9.96 25.81
CA ASP A 275 1.49 9.60 26.48
C ASP A 275 2.36 8.73 25.56
N ALA A 276 1.77 7.79 24.87
CA ALA A 276 2.45 6.97 23.87
C ALA A 276 2.96 7.83 22.70
N LEU A 277 2.14 8.76 22.17
CA LEU A 277 2.57 9.68 21.11
C LEU A 277 3.72 10.59 21.59
N ARG A 278 3.67 11.08 22.83
CA ARG A 278 4.74 11.89 23.45
C ARG A 278 6.03 11.09 23.53
N ALA A 279 5.98 9.86 24.02
CA ALA A 279 7.15 8.98 24.10
C ALA A 279 7.77 8.72 22.71
N ARG A 280 6.94 8.54 21.68
CA ARG A 280 7.39 8.41 20.29
C ARG A 280 8.10 9.69 19.82
N ALA A 281 7.50 10.86 20.06
CA ALA A 281 8.08 12.14 19.67
C ALA A 281 9.44 12.38 20.35
N GLU A 282 9.56 12.07 21.63
CA GLU A 282 10.81 12.19 22.41
C GLU A 282 11.93 11.26 21.88
N MET A 283 11.57 10.05 21.44
CA MET A 283 12.50 9.10 20.81
C MET A 283 13.14 9.69 19.54
N PHE A 284 12.39 10.47 18.76
CA PHE A 284 12.91 11.16 17.57
C PHE A 284 13.73 12.40 17.91
N GLY A 285 13.68 12.87 19.16
CA GLY A 285 14.46 13.99 19.63
C GLY A 285 14.08 15.31 18.98
N LYS A 286 15.08 16.13 18.63
CA LYS A 286 14.87 17.49 18.13
C LYS A 286 14.76 17.58 16.59
N ASN A 287 14.46 16.47 15.90
CA ASN A 287 14.24 16.55 14.47
C ASN A 287 12.84 17.07 14.12
N GLY A 288 12.61 17.40 12.84
CA GLY A 288 11.33 17.97 12.38
C GLY A 288 10.14 17.05 12.60
N TYR A 289 10.34 15.72 12.50
CA TYR A 289 9.27 14.74 12.71
C TYR A 289 8.84 14.67 14.18
N GLY A 290 9.80 14.59 15.12
CA GLY A 290 9.50 14.62 16.56
C GLY A 290 8.81 15.92 16.98
N ALA A 291 9.28 17.08 16.46
CA ALA A 291 8.63 18.37 16.72
C ALA A 291 7.20 18.42 16.19
N TYR A 292 6.95 17.86 15.01
CA TYR A 292 5.60 17.73 14.42
C TYR A 292 4.67 16.93 15.34
N LEU A 293 5.09 15.73 15.79
CA LEU A 293 4.28 14.87 16.67
C LEU A 293 3.94 15.58 18.01
N LEU A 294 4.88 16.34 18.59
CA LEU A 294 4.59 17.15 19.76
C LEU A 294 3.59 18.27 19.48
N GLY A 295 3.62 18.84 18.28
CA GLY A 295 2.64 19.85 17.84
C GLY A 295 1.21 19.32 17.87
N LEU A 296 0.98 18.08 17.42
CA LEU A 296 -0.35 17.45 17.41
C LEU A 296 -0.99 17.39 18.81
N LEU A 297 -0.20 17.24 19.87
CA LEU A 297 -0.66 17.23 21.26
C LEU A 297 -1.09 18.60 21.78
N ASN A 298 -0.73 19.68 21.10
CA ASN A 298 -1.05 21.06 21.50
C ASN A 298 -2.23 21.64 20.73
N GLU A 299 -2.71 20.97 19.69
CA GLU A 299 -3.82 21.42 18.81
C GLU A 299 -5.19 20.80 19.22
N GLY A 300 -5.21 19.95 20.26
CA GLY A 300 -6.36 19.18 20.75
C GLY A 300 -7.17 19.85 21.87
#